data_1ba317d7e3071d61d52c2274af7e722c
#
_entry.id   1ba317d7e3071d61d52c2274af7e722c
#
_cell.length_a   1.000
_cell.length_b   1.000
_cell.length_c   1.000
_cell.angle_alpha   90.00
_cell.angle_beta   90.00
_cell.angle_gamma   90.00
#
_symmetry.space_group_name_H-M   'P 1'
#
loop_
_entity.id
_entity.type
_entity.pdbx_description
1 polymer ?
#
loop_
_entity_poly.entity_id
_entity_poly.type
_entity_poly.pdbx_seq_one_letter_code
_entity_poly.pdbx_strand_id
1 'polypeptide(L)'
;PVARRLGWRRFLILYLACVIIGGLVQIYSVDETSWLVPIIGASGGVSGMMGAAARFAFPDTRWLNSAVAAERRRLLRIVDVPKRRPVMMFIGVWIVVNVAFGLAGPVGAGASGASASIAWQAHLGGFFAGLFLIGLIEKPPLSPSGGPGNVDYGDWKDRA
;
A
#
# COMPACT_ATOMS: atom_id res chain seq x y z
N PRO A 1 1.77 -4.88 -8.44
CA PRO A 1 1.81 -3.49 -8.95
C PRO A 1 2.91 -2.67 -8.28
N VAL A 2 2.96 -2.62 -6.91
CA VAL A 2 3.93 -1.77 -6.17
C VAL A 2 5.38 -2.15 -6.48
N ALA A 3 5.72 -3.45 -6.44
CA ALA A 3 7.07 -3.92 -6.72
C ALA A 3 7.53 -3.60 -8.16
N ARG A 4 6.62 -3.70 -9.15
CA ARG A 4 6.93 -3.32 -10.55
C ARG A 4 7.16 -1.81 -10.69
N ARG A 5 6.46 -1.01 -9.88
CA ARG A 5 6.58 0.45 -9.88
C ARG A 5 7.88 0.94 -9.26
N LEU A 6 8.23 0.40 -8.10
CA LEU A 6 9.37 0.87 -7.31
C LEU A 6 10.69 0.17 -7.63
N GLY A 7 10.63 -1.03 -8.20
CA GLY A 7 11.74 -1.97 -8.24
C GLY A 7 11.96 -2.64 -6.87
N TRP A 8 12.72 -3.75 -6.85
CA TRP A 8 12.80 -4.62 -5.69
C TRP A 8 13.38 -3.95 -4.42
N ARG A 9 14.43 -3.13 -4.56
CA ARG A 9 15.08 -2.48 -3.40
C ARG A 9 14.15 -1.53 -2.67
N ARG A 10 13.48 -0.62 -3.41
CA ARG A 10 12.55 0.34 -2.82
C ARG A 10 11.28 -0.32 -2.33
N PHE A 11 10.83 -1.35 -3.02
CA PHE A 11 9.72 -2.17 -2.56
C PHE A 11 10.02 -2.77 -1.18
N LEU A 12 11.22 -3.37 -0.99
CA LEU A 12 11.61 -3.94 0.30
C LEU A 12 11.71 -2.86 1.39
N ILE A 13 12.30 -1.72 1.09
CA ILE A 13 12.38 -0.60 2.05
C ILE A 13 10.97 -0.16 2.48
N LEU A 14 10.07 0.06 1.53
CA LEU A 14 8.69 0.44 1.83
C LEU A 14 7.98 -0.64 2.63
N TYR A 15 8.12 -1.90 2.22
CA TYR A 15 7.50 -3.04 2.88
C TYR A 15 7.94 -3.17 4.33
N LEU A 16 9.25 -3.15 4.59
CA LEU A 16 9.80 -3.23 5.94
C LEU A 16 9.40 -2.03 6.79
N ALA A 17 9.40 -0.83 6.24
CA ALA A 17 8.90 0.36 6.92
C ALA A 17 7.42 0.20 7.35
N CYS A 18 6.57 -0.35 6.47
CA CYS A 18 5.17 -0.62 6.80
C CYS A 18 5.02 -1.70 7.88
N VAL A 19 5.86 -2.74 7.87
CA VAL A 19 5.88 -3.76 8.92
C VAL A 19 6.25 -3.14 10.27
N ILE A 20 7.32 -2.35 10.30
CA ILE A 20 7.81 -1.71 11.53
C ILE A 20 6.77 -0.74 12.08
N ILE A 21 6.25 0.16 11.24
CA ILE A 21 5.25 1.15 11.67
C ILE A 21 3.96 0.46 12.12
N GLY A 22 3.50 -0.55 11.39
CA GLY A 22 2.33 -1.35 11.77
C GLY A 22 2.54 -2.03 13.13
N GLY A 23 3.71 -2.64 13.34
CA GLY A 23 4.07 -3.25 14.62
C GLY A 23 4.11 -2.24 15.77
N LEU A 24 4.70 -1.06 15.56
CA LEU A 24 4.71 0.01 16.55
C LEU A 24 3.30 0.48 16.88
N VAL A 25 2.45 0.71 15.88
CA VAL A 25 1.05 1.09 16.12
C VAL A 25 0.33 0.03 16.96
N GLN A 26 0.56 -1.25 16.68
CA GLN A 26 0.00 -2.34 17.48
C GLN A 26 0.46 -2.26 18.95
N ILE A 27 1.76 -2.16 19.17
CA ILE A 27 2.36 -2.13 20.53
C ILE A 27 1.79 -0.96 21.34
N TYR A 28 1.68 0.21 20.75
CA TYR A 28 1.18 1.40 21.44
C TYR A 28 -0.36 1.46 21.54
N SER A 29 -1.08 0.62 20.82
CA SER A 29 -2.56 0.63 20.81
C SER A 29 -3.19 -0.47 21.66
N VAL A 30 -2.41 -1.38 22.22
CA VAL A 30 -2.91 -2.51 23.03
C VAL A 30 -2.38 -2.41 24.46
N ASP A 31 -3.16 -2.95 25.40
CA ASP A 31 -2.76 -3.02 26.80
C ASP A 31 -1.60 -4.01 27.01
N GLU A 32 -0.80 -3.80 28.05
CA GLU A 32 0.36 -4.62 28.38
C GLU A 32 0.05 -6.12 28.51
N THR A 33 -1.15 -6.46 28.98
CA THR A 33 -1.61 -7.85 29.07
C THR A 33 -1.71 -8.54 27.70
N SER A 34 -1.91 -7.77 26.65
CA SER A 34 -2.01 -8.25 25.26
C SER A 34 -0.65 -8.50 24.61
N TRP A 35 0.45 -8.06 25.23
CA TRP A 35 1.81 -8.29 24.69
C TRP A 35 2.24 -9.76 24.75
N LEU A 36 1.58 -10.57 25.59
CA LEU A 36 1.80 -12.01 25.65
C LEU A 36 1.19 -12.78 24.46
N VAL A 37 0.33 -12.12 23.67
CA VAL A 37 -0.23 -12.72 22.46
C VAL A 37 0.72 -12.47 21.30
N PRO A 38 1.33 -13.51 20.71
CA PRO A 38 2.28 -13.31 19.63
C PRO A 38 1.59 -12.71 18.41
N ILE A 39 2.13 -11.60 17.92
CA ILE A 39 1.72 -11.01 16.67
C ILE A 39 2.44 -11.76 15.56
N ILE A 40 1.70 -12.57 14.82
CA ILE A 40 2.25 -13.39 13.74
C ILE A 40 1.89 -12.75 12.39
N GLY A 41 2.90 -12.50 11.58
CA GLY A 41 2.75 -12.30 10.16
C GLY A 41 3.18 -10.96 9.61
N ALA A 42 3.45 -11.00 8.32
CA ALA A 42 3.86 -9.87 7.49
C ALA A 42 2.66 -9.03 7.01
N SER A 43 1.47 -9.22 7.60
CA SER A 43 0.21 -8.65 7.13
C SER A 43 0.15 -7.12 7.22
N GLY A 44 0.84 -6.52 8.19
CA GLY A 44 1.02 -5.06 8.26
C GLY A 44 1.77 -4.52 7.03
N GLY A 45 2.80 -5.23 6.57
CA GLY A 45 3.50 -4.89 5.33
C GLY A 45 2.62 -5.04 4.10
N VAL A 46 1.82 -6.11 4.00
CA VAL A 46 0.87 -6.31 2.90
C VAL A 46 -0.18 -5.21 2.90
N SER A 47 -0.73 -4.85 4.07
CA SER A 47 -1.64 -3.72 4.23
C SER A 47 -1.02 -2.41 3.75
N GLY A 48 0.27 -2.19 4.05
CA GLY A 48 1.03 -1.07 3.55
C GLY A 48 1.13 -1.05 2.02
N MET A 49 1.32 -2.21 1.39
CA MET A 49 1.32 -2.29 -0.09
C MET A 49 -0.05 -1.98 -0.67
N MET A 50 -1.15 -2.31 0.01
CA MET A 50 -2.50 -1.92 -0.39
C MET A 50 -2.69 -0.40 -0.27
N GLY A 51 -2.26 0.21 0.83
CA GLY A 51 -2.27 1.66 1.01
C GLY A 51 -1.45 2.40 -0.06
N ALA A 52 -0.25 1.90 -0.35
CA ALA A 52 0.59 2.43 -1.43
C ALA A 52 -0.09 2.32 -2.81
N ALA A 53 -0.69 1.16 -3.10
CA ALA A 53 -1.39 0.92 -4.36
C ALA A 53 -2.62 1.81 -4.53
N ALA A 54 -3.32 2.17 -3.45
CA ALA A 54 -4.48 3.05 -3.49
C ALA A 54 -4.20 4.38 -4.19
N ARG A 55 -2.95 4.86 -4.16
CA ARG A 55 -2.56 6.13 -4.78
C ARG A 55 -2.36 6.07 -6.30
N PHE A 56 -2.36 4.90 -6.93
CA PHE A 56 -2.17 4.78 -8.39
C PHE A 56 -3.01 3.69 -9.04
N ALA A 57 -3.64 2.80 -8.26
CA ALA A 57 -4.38 1.67 -8.82
C ALA A 57 -5.71 2.08 -9.49
N PHE A 58 -6.35 3.15 -8.99
CA PHE A 58 -7.67 3.56 -9.47
C PHE A 58 -7.55 4.53 -10.65
N PRO A 59 -8.07 4.17 -11.84
CA PRO A 59 -8.09 5.04 -13.00
C PRO A 59 -9.09 6.19 -12.80
N ASP A 60 -8.83 7.30 -13.48
CA ASP A 60 -9.88 8.26 -13.74
C ASP A 60 -10.89 7.63 -14.72
N THR A 61 -12.17 7.72 -14.38
CA THR A 61 -13.27 7.16 -15.18
C THR A 61 -13.32 7.72 -16.62
N ARG A 62 -12.69 8.86 -16.86
CA ARG A 62 -12.57 9.47 -18.20
C ARG A 62 -11.61 8.74 -19.14
N TRP A 63 -10.80 7.81 -18.63
CA TRP A 63 -9.75 7.14 -19.38
C TRP A 63 -9.87 5.62 -19.31
N LEU A 64 -11.09 5.10 -19.36
CA LEU A 64 -11.36 3.66 -19.41
C LEU A 64 -10.64 2.94 -20.58
N ASN A 65 -10.23 3.69 -21.59
CA ASN A 65 -9.51 3.19 -22.76
C ASN A 65 -7.97 3.34 -22.66
N SER A 66 -7.42 3.90 -21.59
CA SER A 66 -5.96 3.96 -21.50
C SER A 66 -5.40 2.61 -21.03
N ALA A 67 -4.82 1.88 -21.97
CA ALA A 67 -4.06 0.66 -21.74
C ALA A 67 -2.78 0.87 -20.89
N VAL A 68 -2.66 2.01 -20.24
CA VAL A 68 -1.53 2.30 -19.37
C VAL A 68 -1.64 1.47 -18.10
N ALA A 69 -0.71 0.56 -17.92
CA ALA A 69 -0.62 -0.26 -16.73
C ALA A 69 -0.64 0.60 -15.45
N ALA A 70 -1.30 0.12 -14.39
CA ALA A 70 -1.48 0.86 -13.15
C ALA A 70 -0.15 1.38 -12.57
N GLU A 71 0.92 0.59 -12.72
CA GLU A 71 2.26 0.93 -12.27
C GLU A 71 2.89 2.14 -12.97
N ARG A 72 2.41 2.52 -14.17
CA ARG A 72 2.90 3.68 -14.93
C ARG A 72 2.05 4.93 -14.74
N ARG A 73 0.92 4.83 -14.02
CA ARG A 73 0.05 5.99 -13.75
C ARG A 73 0.74 6.96 -12.80
N ARG A 74 0.41 8.24 -12.95
CA ARG A 74 0.90 9.27 -12.05
C ARG A 74 0.45 8.98 -10.62
N LEU A 75 1.37 9.12 -9.64
CA LEU A 75 1.03 8.95 -8.23
C LEU A 75 0.08 10.08 -7.80
N LEU A 76 -1.05 9.73 -7.23
CA LEU A 76 -2.02 10.69 -6.70
C LEU A 76 -1.39 11.45 -5.52
N ARG A 77 -1.47 12.77 -5.51
CA ARG A 77 -1.01 13.56 -4.36
C ARG A 77 -1.87 13.24 -3.16
N ILE A 78 -1.28 13.23 -1.98
CA ILE A 78 -2.01 12.87 -0.76
C ILE A 78 -3.22 13.78 -0.51
N VAL A 79 -3.09 15.07 -0.83
CA VAL A 79 -4.15 16.07 -0.70
C VAL A 79 -5.32 15.87 -1.67
N ASP A 80 -5.13 15.06 -2.70
CA ASP A 80 -6.16 14.75 -3.69
C ASP A 80 -6.83 13.39 -3.43
N VAL A 81 -6.30 12.60 -2.50
CA VAL A 81 -6.90 11.31 -2.09
C VAL A 81 -8.36 11.49 -1.66
N PRO A 82 -8.73 12.46 -0.78
CA PRO A 82 -10.12 12.63 -0.36
C PRO A 82 -11.07 13.04 -1.49
N LYS A 83 -10.54 13.64 -2.57
CA LYS A 83 -11.35 14.10 -3.72
C LYS A 83 -11.73 12.96 -4.68
N ARG A 84 -11.09 11.79 -4.55
CA ARG A 84 -11.27 10.64 -5.43
C ARG A 84 -12.20 9.61 -4.81
N ARG A 85 -13.48 9.63 -5.19
CA ARG A 85 -14.49 8.70 -4.67
C ARG A 85 -14.04 7.23 -4.68
N PRO A 86 -13.54 6.66 -5.79
CA PRO A 86 -13.16 5.24 -5.79
C PRO A 86 -12.02 4.93 -4.81
N VAL A 87 -11.08 5.84 -4.61
CA VAL A 87 -10.00 5.69 -3.62
C VAL A 87 -10.57 5.72 -2.20
N MET A 88 -11.44 6.70 -1.91
CA MET A 88 -12.08 6.83 -0.60
C MET A 88 -12.98 5.64 -0.26
N MET A 89 -13.74 5.14 -1.25
CA MET A 89 -14.54 3.93 -1.07
C MET A 89 -13.64 2.71 -0.74
N PHE A 90 -12.55 2.54 -1.47
CA PHE A 90 -11.60 1.47 -1.18
C PHE A 90 -11.03 1.58 0.22
N ILE A 91 -10.55 2.77 0.62
CA ILE A 91 -10.00 3.01 1.97
C ILE A 91 -11.08 2.74 3.02
N GLY A 92 -12.29 3.27 2.84
CA GLY A 92 -13.39 3.13 3.79
C GLY A 92 -13.81 1.66 3.96
N VAL A 93 -14.04 0.93 2.87
CA VAL A 93 -14.38 -0.49 2.93
C VAL A 93 -13.26 -1.28 3.59
N TRP A 94 -12.00 -0.99 3.23
CA TRP A 94 -10.86 -1.69 3.79
C TRP A 94 -10.74 -1.46 5.31
N ILE A 95 -10.94 -0.22 5.81
CA ILE A 95 -10.95 0.11 7.24
C ILE A 95 -12.09 -0.64 7.95
N VAL A 96 -13.31 -0.53 7.42
CA VAL A 96 -14.50 -1.17 8.02
C VAL A 96 -14.30 -2.67 8.16
N VAL A 97 -13.81 -3.33 7.11
CA VAL A 97 -13.55 -4.77 7.13
C VAL A 97 -12.50 -5.12 8.19
N ASN A 98 -11.38 -4.38 8.25
CA ASN A 98 -10.34 -4.68 9.23
C ASN A 98 -10.80 -4.46 10.67
N VAL A 99 -11.52 -3.37 10.95
CA VAL A 99 -12.05 -3.08 12.28
C VAL A 99 -13.12 -4.10 12.67
N ALA A 100 -14.03 -4.45 11.76
CA ALA A 100 -15.07 -5.44 12.01
C ALA A 100 -14.48 -6.81 12.36
N PHE A 101 -13.48 -7.28 11.62
CA PHE A 101 -12.78 -8.54 11.94
C PHE A 101 -11.99 -8.45 13.23
N GLY A 102 -11.39 -7.30 13.54
CA GLY A 102 -10.68 -7.08 14.79
C GLY A 102 -11.60 -7.11 16.01
N LEU A 103 -12.79 -6.51 15.90
CA LEU A 103 -13.78 -6.45 16.98
C LEU A 103 -14.60 -7.75 17.11
N ALA A 104 -14.74 -8.54 16.04
CA ALA A 104 -15.44 -9.81 16.09
C ALA A 104 -14.74 -10.87 16.95
N GLY A 105 -13.54 -10.58 17.44
CA GLY A 105 -12.75 -11.48 18.26
C GLY A 105 -12.03 -12.56 17.44
N PRO A 106 -11.48 -13.59 18.10
CA PRO A 106 -10.67 -14.60 17.45
C PRO A 106 -11.48 -15.38 16.42
N VAL A 107 -11.17 -15.16 15.16
CA VAL A 107 -11.75 -15.92 14.04
C VAL A 107 -10.99 -17.25 13.95
N GLY A 108 -11.69 -18.34 14.13
CA GLY A 108 -11.14 -19.66 13.95
C GLY A 108 -10.44 -20.22 15.19
N ALA A 109 -11.19 -20.41 16.27
CA ALA A 109 -10.83 -21.43 17.26
C ALA A 109 -10.90 -22.80 16.59
N GLY A 110 -9.91 -23.10 15.74
CA GLY A 110 -9.67 -24.46 15.26
C GLY A 110 -9.25 -25.33 16.44
N ALA A 111 -9.29 -26.65 16.26
CA ALA A 111 -9.04 -27.69 17.27
C ALA A 111 -7.70 -27.56 18.08
N SER A 112 -6.90 -26.52 17.83
CA SER A 112 -5.63 -26.23 18.52
C SER A 112 -5.74 -25.23 19.67
N GLY A 113 -6.93 -24.69 19.98
CA GLY A 113 -7.13 -23.80 21.14
C GLY A 113 -6.39 -22.44 21.08
N ALA A 114 -5.62 -22.17 20.07
CA ALA A 114 -4.90 -20.90 19.91
C ALA A 114 -5.81 -19.92 19.17
N SER A 115 -6.50 -19.07 19.92
CA SER A 115 -7.25 -17.95 19.38
C SER A 115 -6.30 -16.86 18.88
N ALA A 116 -6.02 -16.83 17.57
CA ALA A 116 -5.26 -15.76 16.97
C ALA A 116 -6.16 -14.52 16.83
N SER A 117 -5.93 -13.53 17.65
CA SER A 117 -6.53 -12.21 17.48
C SER A 117 -5.92 -11.53 16.26
N ILE A 118 -6.78 -11.01 15.36
CA ILE A 118 -6.29 -10.23 14.22
C ILE A 118 -5.79 -8.88 14.73
N ALA A 119 -4.50 -8.62 14.50
CA ALA A 119 -3.85 -7.36 14.87
C ALA A 119 -4.28 -6.24 13.90
N TRP A 120 -5.57 -5.85 13.93
CA TRP A 120 -6.14 -4.87 13.01
C TRP A 120 -5.47 -3.49 13.12
N GLN A 121 -4.97 -3.13 14.32
CA GLN A 121 -4.20 -1.91 14.53
C GLN A 121 -2.90 -1.92 13.72
N ALA A 122 -2.19 -3.05 13.68
CA ALA A 122 -1.01 -3.22 12.84
C ALA A 122 -1.34 -3.08 11.35
N HIS A 123 -2.50 -3.59 10.93
CA HIS A 123 -2.96 -3.44 9.56
C HIS A 123 -3.24 -1.98 9.22
N LEU A 124 -3.94 -1.24 10.08
CA LEU A 124 -4.20 0.19 9.86
C LEU A 124 -2.90 0.98 9.83
N GLY A 125 -2.01 0.75 10.79
CA GLY A 125 -0.70 1.42 10.85
C GLY A 125 0.12 1.17 9.58
N GLY A 126 0.21 -0.09 9.15
CA GLY A 126 0.89 -0.46 7.93
C GLY A 126 0.26 0.17 6.69
N PHE A 127 -1.06 0.14 6.58
CA PHE A 127 -1.79 0.72 5.44
C PHE A 127 -1.51 2.22 5.29
N PHE A 128 -1.66 2.98 6.36
CA PHE A 128 -1.40 4.41 6.32
C PHE A 128 0.09 4.71 6.09
N ALA A 129 1.00 3.92 6.67
CA ALA A 129 2.41 4.04 6.35
C ALA A 129 2.68 3.90 4.85
N GLY A 130 2.11 2.88 4.21
CA GLY A 130 2.24 2.67 2.76
C GLY A 130 1.63 3.81 1.93
N LEU A 131 0.44 4.28 2.34
CA LEU A 131 -0.26 5.39 1.68
C LEU A 131 0.59 6.68 1.66
N PHE A 132 1.28 6.99 2.76
CA PHE A 132 2.09 8.19 2.88
C PHE A 132 3.50 8.01 2.30
N LEU A 133 4.20 6.93 2.69
CA LEU A 133 5.62 6.75 2.39
C LEU A 133 5.93 6.47 0.93
N ILE A 134 5.01 5.91 0.15
CA ILE A 134 5.26 5.67 -1.27
C ILE A 134 5.65 6.95 -2.00
N GLY A 135 5.06 8.09 -1.63
CA GLY A 135 5.38 9.38 -2.25
C GLY A 135 6.78 9.90 -1.93
N LEU A 136 7.41 9.42 -0.86
CA LEU A 136 8.77 9.77 -0.48
C LEU A 136 9.81 8.85 -1.13
N ILE A 137 9.43 7.59 -1.35
CA ILE A 137 10.32 6.54 -1.85
C ILE A 137 10.33 6.49 -3.37
N GLU A 138 9.24 6.90 -4.01
CA GLU A 138 9.14 6.95 -5.45
C GLU A 138 10.01 8.09 -6.00
N LYS A 139 10.83 7.79 -7.00
CA LYS A 139 11.44 8.86 -7.79
C LYS A 139 10.34 9.52 -8.61
N PRO A 140 10.32 10.86 -8.71
CA PRO A 140 9.46 11.50 -9.68
C PRO A 140 9.73 10.87 -11.05
N PRO A 141 8.68 10.59 -11.85
CA PRO A 141 8.89 10.13 -13.20
C PRO A 141 9.80 11.16 -13.88
N LEU A 142 10.86 10.67 -14.53
CA LEU A 142 11.67 11.52 -15.39
C LEU A 142 10.68 12.26 -16.28
N SER A 143 10.69 13.59 -16.23
CA SER A 143 9.88 14.39 -17.14
C SER A 143 10.12 13.84 -18.53
N PRO A 144 9.09 13.52 -19.32
CA PRO A 144 9.31 13.29 -20.72
C PRO A 144 9.89 14.62 -21.25
N SER A 145 11.18 14.65 -21.45
CA SER A 145 11.83 15.74 -22.16
C SER A 145 11.48 15.56 -23.63
N GLY A 146 10.24 15.90 -23.98
CA GLY A 146 9.81 15.76 -25.36
C GLY A 146 8.30 15.92 -25.43
N GLY A 147 7.86 16.94 -26.14
CA GLY A 147 6.48 17.10 -26.57
C GLY A 147 5.99 15.88 -27.40
N PRO A 148 4.72 15.89 -27.86
CA PRO A 148 4.19 14.84 -28.71
C PRO A 148 5.08 14.68 -29.95
N GLY A 149 5.83 13.58 -30.02
CA GLY A 149 6.76 13.29 -31.12
C GLY A 149 8.22 13.09 -30.73
N ASN A 150 8.63 13.41 -29.51
CA ASN A 150 9.99 13.13 -29.07
C ASN A 150 10.06 11.73 -28.43
N VAL A 151 10.04 10.71 -29.27
CA VAL A 151 10.47 9.37 -28.88
C VAL A 151 11.99 9.42 -28.85
N ASP A 152 12.57 9.26 -27.68
CA ASP A 152 14.02 9.13 -27.53
C ASP A 152 14.46 7.82 -28.20
N TYR A 153 14.93 7.93 -29.42
CA TYR A 153 15.52 6.81 -30.19
C TYR A 153 17.01 6.63 -29.91
N GLY A 154 17.56 7.28 -28.85
CA GLY A 154 19.00 7.31 -28.56
C GLY A 154 19.63 5.93 -28.41
N ASP A 155 18.89 4.96 -27.90
CA ASP A 155 19.45 3.66 -27.52
C ASP A 155 19.60 2.63 -28.66
N TRP A 156 19.07 2.87 -29.84
CA TRP A 156 19.19 1.90 -30.93
C TRP A 156 20.36 2.18 -31.88
N LYS A 157 20.83 3.42 -31.94
CA LYS A 157 21.97 3.81 -32.80
C LYS A 157 23.30 3.31 -32.30
N ASP A 158 23.42 3.05 -30.98
CA ASP A 158 24.66 2.63 -30.37
C ASP A 158 24.80 1.09 -30.29
N ARG A 159 23.86 0.35 -30.88
CA ARG A 159 23.83 -1.12 -30.87
C ARG A 159 23.91 -1.74 -32.27
N ALA A 160 24.27 -0.98 -33.31
CA ALA A 160 24.51 -1.48 -34.66
C ALA A 160 25.99 -1.67 -34.92
#